data_4e46c0ca743c3baeb8861b6624351435
#
_entry.id   4e46c0ca743c3baeb8861b6624351435
#
_cell.length_a   1.000
_cell.length_b   1.000
_cell.length_c   1.000
_cell.angle_alpha   90.00
_cell.angle_beta   90.00
_cell.angle_gamma   90.00
#
_symmetry.space_group_name_H-M   'P 1'
#
loop_
_entity.id
_entity.type
_entity.pdbx_description
1 polymer ?
#
loop_
_entity_poly.entity_id
_entity_poly.type
_entity_poly.pdbx_seq_one_letter_code
_entity_poly.pdbx_strand_id
1 'polypeptide(L)'
;MRVPRPWVMPRGRLTVPGRGLALAVAALAVTAGCSSPAAAPVKPKSAKATATMCGTTRTAANVPVNIQVKRGQVSCRTALKVERAYAAAIIAGKAPGSGGGGPVSVNGWTCEGFTTPVVLQTGQASKCVRHGSEILAILPAPA
;
A
#
# COMPACT_ATOMS: atom_id res chain seq x y z
N MET A 1 4.84 -6.15 44.00
CA MET A 1 3.84 -6.33 42.93
C MET A 1 3.14 -5.01 42.67
N ARG A 2 3.43 -4.33 41.56
CA ARG A 2 2.81 -3.03 41.18
C ARG A 2 1.83 -3.27 40.05
N VAL A 3 0.54 -3.01 40.29
CA VAL A 3 -0.56 -3.12 39.33
C VAL A 3 -0.49 -1.91 38.37
N PRO A 4 -0.50 -2.10 37.03
CA PRO A 4 -0.53 -0.97 36.08
C PRO A 4 -1.92 -0.32 36.04
N ARG A 5 -1.95 1.02 36.01
CA ARG A 5 -3.17 1.84 35.93
C ARG A 5 -3.78 1.79 34.54
N PRO A 6 -5.13 1.73 34.43
CA PRO A 6 -5.80 1.80 33.14
C PRO A 6 -5.71 3.21 32.54
N TRP A 7 -5.40 3.29 31.25
CA TRP A 7 -5.41 4.52 30.47
C TRP A 7 -6.85 4.96 30.20
N VAL A 8 -7.20 6.15 30.70
CA VAL A 8 -8.48 6.82 30.41
C VAL A 8 -8.32 7.60 29.11
N MET A 9 -9.08 7.21 28.10
CA MET A 9 -9.16 7.94 26.82
C MET A 9 -10.05 9.18 26.97
N PRO A 10 -9.62 10.38 26.51
CA PRO A 10 -10.50 11.55 26.44
C PRO A 10 -11.47 11.40 25.27
N ARG A 11 -12.77 11.52 25.57
CA ARG A 11 -13.85 11.62 24.59
C ARG A 11 -13.79 13.00 23.92
N GLY A 12 -13.31 13.08 22.70
CA GLY A 12 -13.39 14.25 21.82
C GLY A 12 -14.84 14.46 21.37
N ARG A 13 -15.42 15.63 21.74
CA ARG A 13 -16.71 16.12 21.26
C ARG A 13 -16.58 16.55 19.79
N LEU A 14 -17.34 15.92 18.91
CA LEU A 14 -17.59 16.39 17.55
C LEU A 14 -18.64 17.52 17.62
N THR A 15 -18.22 18.74 17.34
CA THR A 15 -19.11 19.89 17.15
C THR A 15 -19.36 20.06 15.65
N VAL A 16 -20.61 19.89 15.23
CA VAL A 16 -21.10 20.17 13.87
C VAL A 16 -21.65 21.59 13.84
N PRO A 17 -21.21 22.52 13.01
CA PRO A 17 -21.94 23.72 12.63
C PRO A 17 -22.64 23.48 11.28
N GLY A 18 -23.96 23.53 11.12
CA GLY A 18 -24.73 24.72 11.08
C GLY A 18 -25.01 25.14 9.64
N ARG A 19 -26.22 24.84 9.24
CA ARG A 19 -27.01 25.27 8.06
C ARG A 19 -26.66 26.68 7.54
N GLY A 20 -26.48 26.78 6.21
CA GLY A 20 -26.58 28.01 5.45
C GLY A 20 -27.42 27.78 4.19
N LEU A 21 -28.72 28.12 4.27
CA LEU A 21 -29.60 28.27 3.11
C LEU A 21 -29.25 29.61 2.44
N ALA A 22 -28.92 29.60 1.16
CA ALA A 22 -28.95 30.81 0.33
C ALA A 22 -29.58 30.48 -1.01
N LEU A 23 -30.79 31.01 -1.20
CA LEU A 23 -31.52 31.19 -2.44
C LEU A 23 -30.89 32.34 -3.24
N ALA A 24 -30.61 32.16 -4.53
CA ALA A 24 -30.54 33.24 -5.52
C ALA A 24 -30.65 32.67 -6.91
N VAL A 25 -31.82 32.83 -7.52
CA VAL A 25 -32.18 33.66 -8.67
C VAL A 25 -31.51 33.30 -10.02
N ALA A 26 -32.41 32.96 -10.95
CA ALA A 26 -32.26 32.70 -12.35
C ALA A 26 -31.59 33.84 -13.14
N ALA A 27 -30.76 33.49 -14.12
CA ALA A 27 -30.49 34.28 -15.31
C ALA A 27 -30.33 33.33 -16.51
N LEU A 28 -31.34 33.36 -17.39
CA LEU A 28 -31.28 32.75 -18.73
C LEU A 28 -30.36 33.61 -19.60
N ALA A 29 -29.25 33.06 -20.03
CA ALA A 29 -28.49 33.57 -21.17
C ALA A 29 -28.36 32.47 -22.21
N VAL A 30 -29.13 32.63 -23.28
CA VAL A 30 -29.03 31.84 -24.51
C VAL A 30 -27.83 32.38 -25.29
N THR A 31 -26.75 31.63 -25.36
CA THR A 31 -25.66 31.84 -26.34
C THR A 31 -25.54 30.63 -27.22
N ALA A 32 -25.98 30.78 -28.48
CA ALA A 32 -25.63 29.88 -29.58
C ALA A 32 -24.11 30.00 -29.80
N GLY A 33 -23.36 28.91 -29.73
CA GLY A 33 -21.93 28.94 -29.95
C GLY A 33 -21.38 27.54 -30.17
N CYS A 34 -21.05 27.24 -31.42
CA CYS A 34 -20.02 26.34 -31.94
C CYS A 34 -19.84 24.98 -31.24
N SER A 35 -20.45 23.95 -31.82
CA SER A 35 -20.13 22.54 -31.55
C SER A 35 -18.68 22.25 -31.99
N SER A 36 -17.74 22.36 -31.06
CA SER A 36 -16.45 21.70 -31.19
C SER A 36 -16.66 20.20 -30.95
N PRO A 37 -16.16 19.30 -31.82
CA PRO A 37 -16.22 17.87 -31.54
C PRO A 37 -15.39 17.61 -30.27
N ALA A 38 -16.08 17.17 -29.20
CA ALA A 38 -15.44 16.73 -27.98
C ALA A 38 -14.54 15.55 -28.32
N ALA A 39 -13.22 15.75 -28.23
CA ALA A 39 -12.26 14.66 -28.29
C ALA A 39 -12.63 13.67 -27.18
N ALA A 40 -13.02 12.48 -27.56
CA ALA A 40 -13.31 11.40 -26.62
C ALA A 40 -12.10 11.21 -25.69
N PRO A 41 -12.31 11.06 -24.37
CA PRO A 41 -11.21 10.80 -23.45
C PRO A 41 -10.56 9.48 -23.85
N VAL A 42 -9.34 9.55 -24.37
CA VAL A 42 -8.50 8.38 -24.63
C VAL A 42 -8.24 7.75 -23.28
N LYS A 43 -8.97 6.68 -22.96
CA LYS A 43 -8.65 5.84 -21.80
C LYS A 43 -7.19 5.41 -21.94
N PRO A 44 -6.31 5.70 -20.97
CA PRO A 44 -4.96 5.19 -21.03
C PRO A 44 -5.04 3.67 -21.07
N LYS A 45 -4.60 3.08 -22.18
CA LYS A 45 -4.47 1.65 -22.38
C LYS A 45 -3.59 1.15 -21.23
N SER A 46 -4.19 0.47 -20.24
CA SER A 46 -3.46 -0.13 -19.13
C SER A 46 -2.40 -1.04 -19.74
N ALA A 47 -1.17 -0.54 -19.83
CA ALA A 47 -0.03 -1.36 -20.17
C ALA A 47 0.00 -2.47 -19.12
N LYS A 48 -0.22 -3.72 -19.53
CA LYS A 48 -0.12 -4.92 -18.71
C LYS A 48 1.28 -4.88 -18.11
N ALA A 49 1.39 -4.45 -16.85
CA ALA A 49 2.67 -4.29 -16.18
C ALA A 49 3.32 -5.67 -16.11
N THR A 50 4.34 -5.88 -16.93
CA THR A 50 5.13 -7.12 -16.90
C THR A 50 5.87 -7.14 -15.58
N ALA A 51 5.63 -8.18 -14.78
CA ALA A 51 6.30 -8.35 -13.50
C ALA A 51 7.81 -8.45 -13.70
N THR A 52 8.59 -7.64 -12.98
CA THR A 52 10.05 -7.57 -13.11
C THR A 52 10.71 -8.24 -11.91
N MET A 53 11.57 -9.23 -12.16
CA MET A 53 12.39 -9.86 -11.11
C MET A 53 13.60 -9.00 -10.79
N CYS A 54 13.84 -8.74 -9.51
CA CYS A 54 14.86 -7.80 -9.03
C CYS A 54 16.04 -8.44 -8.29
N GLY A 55 16.07 -9.77 -8.20
CA GLY A 55 17.09 -10.51 -7.46
C GLY A 55 16.60 -10.97 -6.10
N THR A 56 17.53 -11.40 -5.24
CA THR A 56 17.24 -12.06 -3.97
C THR A 56 17.60 -11.22 -2.75
N THR A 57 16.89 -11.45 -1.65
CA THR A 57 17.24 -10.96 -0.31
C THR A 57 16.78 -11.99 0.72
N ARG A 58 16.78 -11.62 2.02
CA ARG A 58 16.32 -12.49 3.10
C ARG A 58 15.20 -11.83 3.89
N THR A 59 14.26 -12.62 4.33
CA THR A 59 13.21 -12.22 5.28
C THR A 59 13.78 -12.01 6.68
N ALA A 60 12.96 -11.51 7.61
CA ALA A 60 13.32 -11.42 9.02
C ALA A 60 13.68 -12.77 9.66
N ALA A 61 13.09 -13.86 9.19
CA ALA A 61 13.40 -15.23 9.60
C ALA A 61 14.61 -15.83 8.87
N ASN A 62 15.40 -15.01 8.17
CA ASN A 62 16.58 -15.43 7.39
C ASN A 62 16.28 -16.39 6.22
N VAL A 63 15.04 -16.46 5.76
CA VAL A 63 14.62 -17.26 4.61
C VAL A 63 14.94 -16.49 3.32
N PRO A 64 15.59 -17.11 2.32
CA PRO A 64 15.85 -16.48 1.02
C PRO A 64 14.54 -16.25 0.27
N VAL A 65 14.40 -15.08 -0.36
CA VAL A 65 13.25 -14.71 -1.18
C VAL A 65 13.69 -13.97 -2.43
N ASN A 66 12.97 -14.19 -3.51
CA ASN A 66 13.08 -13.44 -4.77
C ASN A 66 12.18 -12.20 -4.70
N ILE A 67 12.72 -11.06 -5.08
CA ILE A 67 11.96 -9.81 -5.09
C ILE A 67 11.43 -9.53 -6.48
N GLN A 68 10.12 -9.30 -6.55
CA GLN A 68 9.40 -9.04 -7.79
C GLN A 68 8.66 -7.70 -7.68
N VAL A 69 8.85 -6.82 -8.66
CA VAL A 69 7.96 -5.69 -8.88
C VAL A 69 6.77 -6.19 -9.70
N LYS A 70 5.60 -6.33 -9.07
CA LYS A 70 4.40 -6.85 -9.70
C LYS A 70 3.63 -5.75 -10.44
N ARG A 71 3.64 -4.53 -9.91
CA ARG A 71 2.97 -3.37 -10.51
C ARG A 71 3.75 -2.08 -10.24
N GLY A 72 3.57 -1.11 -11.15
CA GLY A 72 4.18 0.20 -11.06
C GLY A 72 5.62 0.23 -11.59
N GLN A 73 6.17 1.45 -11.66
CA GLN A 73 7.55 1.67 -12.08
C GLN A 73 8.45 1.83 -10.85
N VAL A 74 8.99 0.73 -10.36
CA VAL A 74 9.87 0.68 -9.20
C VAL A 74 11.21 0.13 -9.64
N SER A 75 12.30 0.85 -9.34
CA SER A 75 13.64 0.33 -9.62
C SER A 75 13.95 -0.86 -8.71
N CYS A 76 14.68 -1.84 -9.21
CA CYS A 76 15.09 -3.00 -8.42
C CYS A 76 15.90 -2.63 -7.18
N ARG A 77 16.73 -1.58 -7.25
CA ARG A 77 17.43 -1.04 -6.08
C ARG A 77 16.45 -0.62 -4.99
N THR A 78 15.39 0.08 -5.36
CA THR A 78 14.34 0.51 -4.44
C THR A 78 13.59 -0.70 -3.87
N ALA A 79 13.18 -1.65 -4.70
CA ALA A 79 12.46 -2.84 -4.27
C ALA A 79 13.25 -3.66 -3.24
N LEU A 80 14.53 -3.92 -3.50
CA LEU A 80 15.43 -4.60 -2.57
C LEU A 80 15.65 -3.82 -1.27
N LYS A 81 15.76 -2.47 -1.35
CA LYS A 81 15.92 -1.62 -0.16
C LYS A 81 14.67 -1.64 0.72
N VAL A 82 13.47 -1.62 0.11
CA VAL A 82 12.19 -1.66 0.84
C VAL A 82 12.05 -2.98 1.59
N GLU A 83 12.32 -4.12 0.94
CA GLU A 83 12.20 -5.43 1.57
C GLU A 83 13.20 -5.62 2.72
N ARG A 84 14.45 -5.17 2.57
CA ARG A 84 15.43 -5.19 3.67
C ARG A 84 15.00 -4.31 4.85
N ALA A 85 14.43 -3.13 4.57
CA ALA A 85 13.92 -2.25 5.62
C ALA A 85 12.70 -2.87 6.32
N TYR A 86 11.85 -3.60 5.59
CA TYR A 86 10.74 -4.35 6.17
C TYR A 86 11.24 -5.47 7.08
N ALA A 87 12.17 -6.30 6.62
CA ALA A 87 12.78 -7.34 7.44
C ALA A 87 13.42 -6.76 8.74
N ALA A 88 14.14 -5.65 8.63
CA ALA A 88 14.72 -4.97 9.78
C ALA A 88 13.65 -4.43 10.74
N ALA A 89 12.51 -3.92 10.23
CA ALA A 89 11.41 -3.45 11.06
C ALA A 89 10.75 -4.58 11.86
N ILE A 90 10.62 -5.77 11.24
CA ILE A 90 10.11 -6.98 11.93
C ILE A 90 11.08 -7.41 13.04
N ILE A 91 12.37 -7.50 12.74
CA ILE A 91 13.41 -7.87 13.72
C ILE A 91 13.42 -6.88 14.90
N ALA A 92 13.18 -5.59 14.63
CA ALA A 92 13.07 -4.55 15.65
C ALA A 92 11.73 -4.53 16.41
N GLY A 93 10.83 -5.51 16.17
CA GLY A 93 9.52 -5.61 16.83
C GLY A 93 8.52 -4.52 16.45
N LYS A 94 8.71 -3.84 15.31
CA LYS A 94 7.83 -2.74 14.86
C LYS A 94 6.56 -3.22 14.16
N ALA A 95 6.51 -4.48 13.72
CA ALA A 95 5.31 -5.03 13.09
C ALA A 95 4.30 -5.45 14.16
N PRO A 96 3.01 -5.05 14.04
CA PRO A 96 1.98 -5.45 14.97
C PRO A 96 1.65 -6.95 14.81
N GLY A 97 1.20 -7.58 15.90
CA GLY A 97 0.77 -8.99 15.96
C GLY A 97 1.90 -9.96 16.34
N SER A 98 1.47 -11.15 16.79
CA SER A 98 2.38 -12.27 17.08
C SER A 98 2.83 -12.89 15.76
N GLY A 99 4.14 -12.87 15.49
CA GLY A 99 4.71 -13.46 14.28
C GLY A 99 5.14 -12.46 13.20
N GLY A 100 5.02 -11.16 13.43
CA GLY A 100 5.64 -10.13 12.58
C GLY A 100 5.02 -9.95 11.19
N GLY A 101 3.80 -10.40 10.96
CA GLY A 101 3.13 -10.32 9.67
C GLY A 101 2.24 -9.10 9.46
N GLY A 102 1.98 -8.31 10.49
CA GLY A 102 1.09 -7.15 10.42
C GLY A 102 1.67 -6.00 9.58
N PRO A 103 0.80 -5.06 9.14
CA PRO A 103 1.23 -3.96 8.29
C PRO A 103 2.17 -3.01 9.04
N VAL A 104 3.29 -2.66 8.42
CA VAL A 104 4.26 -1.69 8.92
C VAL A 104 4.70 -0.75 7.80
N SER A 105 4.87 0.53 8.15
CA SER A 105 5.35 1.54 7.20
C SER A 105 6.87 1.60 7.21
N VAL A 106 7.48 1.38 6.03
CA VAL A 106 8.93 1.49 5.83
C VAL A 106 9.24 2.31 4.57
N ASN A 107 10.03 3.35 4.68
CA ASN A 107 10.43 4.20 3.54
C ASN A 107 9.23 4.70 2.70
N GLY A 108 8.08 4.98 3.34
CA GLY A 108 6.85 5.41 2.69
C GLY A 108 6.09 4.29 1.96
N TRP A 109 6.44 3.02 2.18
CA TRP A 109 5.72 1.84 1.74
C TRP A 109 4.98 1.22 2.92
N THR A 110 3.80 0.68 2.68
CA THR A 110 3.09 -0.18 3.64
C THR A 110 3.40 -1.63 3.27
N CYS A 111 4.08 -2.33 4.16
CA CYS A 111 4.49 -3.72 3.99
C CYS A 111 3.77 -4.63 4.98
N GLU A 112 3.39 -5.81 4.55
CA GLU A 112 2.78 -6.85 5.39
C GLU A 112 3.28 -8.25 4.97
N GLY A 113 3.37 -9.16 5.92
CA GLY A 113 3.64 -10.57 5.66
C GLY A 113 2.36 -11.35 5.42
N PHE A 114 2.45 -12.40 4.63
CA PHE A 114 1.34 -13.33 4.45
C PHE A 114 1.31 -14.39 5.55
N THR A 115 0.11 -14.89 5.86
CA THR A 115 -0.06 -15.99 6.81
C THR A 115 0.56 -17.29 6.27
N THR A 116 0.99 -18.19 7.14
CA THR A 116 1.62 -19.46 6.74
C THR A 116 0.81 -20.24 5.68
N PRO A 117 -0.53 -20.40 5.79
CA PRO A 117 -1.29 -21.08 4.76
C PRO A 117 -1.18 -20.40 3.38
N VAL A 118 -1.22 -19.07 3.33
CA VAL A 118 -1.06 -18.32 2.08
C VAL A 118 0.34 -18.48 1.50
N VAL A 119 1.38 -18.42 2.35
CA VAL A 119 2.77 -18.62 1.94
C VAL A 119 2.96 -20.01 1.32
N LEU A 120 2.44 -21.06 1.97
CA LEU A 120 2.53 -22.43 1.48
C LEU A 120 1.78 -22.64 0.15
N GLN A 121 0.65 -21.95 -0.02
CA GLN A 121 -0.18 -22.09 -1.22
C GLN A 121 0.34 -21.28 -2.41
N THR A 122 0.89 -20.09 -2.17
CA THR A 122 1.23 -19.12 -3.22
C THR A 122 2.73 -18.89 -3.40
N GLY A 123 3.55 -19.31 -2.44
CA GLY A 123 4.97 -18.95 -2.35
C GLY A 123 5.25 -17.50 -1.98
N GLN A 124 4.22 -16.67 -1.75
CA GLN A 124 4.39 -15.25 -1.44
C GLN A 124 4.62 -15.06 0.07
N ALA A 125 5.77 -14.50 0.44
CA ALA A 125 6.15 -14.27 1.83
C ALA A 125 5.69 -12.91 2.36
N SER A 126 5.83 -11.85 1.55
CA SER A 126 5.43 -10.48 1.92
C SER A 126 4.99 -9.68 0.71
N LYS A 127 4.29 -8.58 1.00
CA LYS A 127 3.83 -7.60 0.01
C LYS A 127 4.08 -6.19 0.54
N CYS A 128 4.64 -5.32 -0.30
CA CYS A 128 4.78 -3.90 -0.03
C CYS A 128 4.04 -3.09 -1.09
N VAL A 129 3.22 -2.12 -0.67
CA VAL A 129 2.44 -1.27 -1.57
C VAL A 129 2.69 0.21 -1.32
N ARG A 130 2.70 1.01 -2.42
CA ARG A 130 2.77 2.47 -2.38
C ARG A 130 2.22 3.06 -3.67
N HIS A 131 1.24 3.97 -3.60
CA HIS A 131 0.72 4.73 -4.75
C HIS A 131 0.46 3.85 -5.99
N GLY A 132 -0.21 2.70 -5.82
CA GLY A 132 -0.52 1.77 -6.91
C GLY A 132 0.65 0.89 -7.37
N SER A 133 1.85 1.08 -6.84
CA SER A 133 2.98 0.18 -7.03
C SER A 133 2.95 -0.96 -6.02
N GLU A 134 3.41 -2.15 -6.44
CA GLU A 134 3.39 -3.37 -5.64
C GLU A 134 4.69 -4.15 -5.81
N ILE A 135 5.32 -4.48 -4.70
CA ILE A 135 6.50 -5.33 -4.58
C ILE A 135 6.10 -6.59 -3.84
N LEU A 136 6.53 -7.74 -4.31
CA LEU A 136 6.35 -9.04 -3.66
C LEU A 136 7.70 -9.66 -3.31
N ALA A 137 7.78 -10.32 -2.15
CA ALA A 137 8.81 -11.27 -1.82
C ALA A 137 8.26 -12.68 -2.02
N ILE A 138 8.91 -13.49 -2.84
CA ILE A 138 8.44 -14.80 -3.27
C ILE A 138 9.49 -15.84 -2.88
N LEU A 139 9.08 -16.93 -2.27
CA LEU A 139 9.95 -18.06 -1.98
C LEU A 139 10.53 -18.65 -3.29
N PRO A 140 11.79 -19.08 -3.32
CA PRO A 140 12.29 -19.81 -4.48
C PRO A 140 11.48 -21.09 -4.68
N ALA A 141 11.34 -21.50 -5.95
CA ALA A 141 10.73 -22.80 -6.24
C ALA A 141 11.53 -23.91 -5.56
N PRO A 142 10.86 -24.95 -5.03
CA PRO A 142 11.58 -26.14 -4.54
C PRO A 142 12.41 -26.75 -5.69
N ALA A 143 13.64 -27.15 -5.35
CA ALA A 143 14.56 -27.83 -6.27
C ALA A 143 14.09 -29.25 -6.56
#